data_4988f2c4cb70e248a51f8c6e0a6610f2
#
_entry.id   4988f2c4cb70e248a51f8c6e0a6610f2
#
_cell.length_a   1.000
_cell.length_b   1.000
_cell.length_c   1.000
_cell.angle_alpha   90.00
_cell.angle_beta   90.00
_cell.angle_gamma   90.00
#
_symmetry.space_group_name_H-M   'P 1'
#
loop_
_entity.id
_entity.type
_entity.pdbx_description
1 polymer ?
#
loop_
_entity_poly.entity_id
_entity_poly.type
_entity_poly.pdbx_seq_one_letter_code
_entity_poly.pdbx_strand_id
1 'polypeptide(L)'
;MKDLKKLTGECINEVKAVGICIGERISFEINKRAKTRWGLCRKNRDGSYQIQIAGILLEDNRISEKSCKETIIHELLHTCEGCMKHTGRWKQYALKMNRLYGYDIKRVTTGVEKGVENYRSSQLPVKYMFVCKSCGAVIYRKRESRFTRNYRNYICTRCGAAAWSRRKVERTE
;
A
#
# COMPACT_ATOMS: atom_id res chain seq x y z
N MET A 1 -5.67 22.32 -7.47
CA MET A 1 -5.75 20.87 -7.70
C MET A 1 -4.69 20.48 -8.73
N LYS A 2 -3.87 19.48 -8.45
CA LYS A 2 -2.81 19.00 -9.35
C LYS A 2 -3.41 18.25 -10.53
N ASP A 3 -2.81 18.42 -11.73
CA ASP A 3 -3.29 17.77 -12.94
C ASP A 3 -2.78 16.32 -13.04
N LEU A 4 -3.70 15.36 -12.91
CA LEU A 4 -3.36 13.93 -13.00
C LEU A 4 -2.79 13.56 -14.37
N LYS A 5 -3.34 14.11 -15.47
CA LYS A 5 -2.90 13.79 -16.83
C LYS A 5 -1.46 14.23 -17.07
N LYS A 6 -1.13 15.46 -16.64
CA LYS A 6 0.25 15.98 -16.67
C LYS A 6 1.20 15.09 -15.88
N LEU A 7 0.86 14.83 -14.59
CA LEU A 7 1.72 14.04 -13.70
C LEU A 7 1.92 12.60 -14.18
N THR A 8 0.87 11.95 -14.70
CA THR A 8 1.01 10.60 -15.24
C THR A 8 1.86 10.56 -16.49
N GLY A 9 1.74 11.55 -17.39
CA GLY A 9 2.60 11.68 -18.56
C GLY A 9 4.08 11.82 -18.19
N GLU A 10 4.38 12.71 -17.25
CA GLU A 10 5.74 12.89 -16.73
C GLU A 10 6.28 11.59 -16.10
N CYS A 11 5.52 10.92 -15.23
CA CYS A 11 5.93 9.68 -14.59
C CYS A 11 6.18 8.56 -15.60
N ILE A 12 5.34 8.43 -16.64
CA ILE A 12 5.54 7.45 -17.71
C ILE A 12 6.86 7.70 -18.45
N ASN A 13 7.15 8.97 -18.78
CA ASN A 13 8.37 9.35 -19.45
C ASN A 13 9.61 9.07 -18.58
N GLU A 14 9.57 9.43 -17.31
CA GLU A 14 10.66 9.16 -16.36
C GLU A 14 10.94 7.65 -16.21
N VAL A 15 9.90 6.83 -16.08
CA VAL A 15 10.03 5.36 -15.94
C VAL A 15 10.61 4.75 -17.22
N LYS A 16 10.15 5.20 -18.39
CA LYS A 16 10.66 4.73 -19.69
C LYS A 16 12.10 5.19 -19.94
N ALA A 17 12.44 6.43 -19.57
CA ALA A 17 13.79 6.99 -19.75
C ALA A 17 14.88 6.19 -19.02
N VAL A 18 14.53 5.51 -17.93
CA VAL A 18 15.47 4.63 -17.22
C VAL A 18 15.41 3.17 -17.70
N GLY A 19 14.75 2.89 -18.81
CA GLY A 19 14.69 1.56 -19.42
C GLY A 19 13.77 0.58 -18.68
N ILE A 20 12.77 1.06 -17.96
CA ILE A 20 11.77 0.20 -17.30
C ILE A 20 10.58 0.04 -18.24
N CYS A 21 10.30 -1.20 -18.66
CA CYS A 21 9.15 -1.55 -19.51
C CYS A 21 7.89 -1.66 -18.65
N ILE A 22 6.94 -0.75 -18.85
CA ILE A 22 5.62 -0.78 -18.24
C ILE A 22 4.58 -1.40 -19.18
N GLY A 23 3.42 -1.77 -18.65
CA GLY A 23 2.30 -2.26 -19.46
C GLY A 23 1.88 -1.24 -20.55
N GLU A 24 1.38 -1.74 -21.68
CA GLU A 24 1.03 -0.88 -22.82
C GLU A 24 -0.34 -0.19 -22.64
N ARG A 25 -1.33 -0.91 -22.12
CA ARG A 25 -2.71 -0.43 -21.97
C ARG A 25 -2.99 -0.09 -20.51
N ILE A 26 -2.71 1.17 -20.13
CA ILE A 26 -2.89 1.68 -18.77
C ILE A 26 -3.93 2.78 -18.79
N SER A 27 -4.97 2.66 -17.95
CA SER A 27 -5.92 3.73 -17.65
C SER A 27 -5.68 4.29 -16.25
N PHE A 28 -5.91 5.60 -16.09
CA PHE A 28 -5.77 6.29 -14.81
C PHE A 28 -7.10 6.90 -14.40
N GLU A 29 -7.45 6.74 -13.12
CA GLU A 29 -8.69 7.23 -12.54
C GLU A 29 -8.44 7.89 -11.19
N ILE A 30 -9.23 8.91 -10.87
CA ILE A 30 -9.23 9.54 -9.55
C ILE A 30 -10.25 8.83 -8.66
N ASN A 31 -9.80 8.26 -7.54
CA ASN A 31 -10.68 7.67 -6.55
C ASN A 31 -10.92 8.66 -5.38
N LYS A 32 -12.00 9.45 -5.48
CA LYS A 32 -12.40 10.41 -4.43
C LYS A 32 -12.86 9.74 -3.13
N ARG A 33 -13.20 8.45 -3.15
CA ARG A 33 -13.64 7.69 -1.97
C ARG A 33 -12.49 6.98 -1.25
N ALA A 34 -11.29 7.00 -1.80
CA ALA A 34 -10.14 6.33 -1.18
C ALA A 34 -9.75 7.05 0.12
N LYS A 35 -9.89 6.33 1.26
CA LYS A 35 -9.55 6.83 2.61
C LYS A 35 -8.39 6.09 3.26
N THR A 36 -7.91 5.00 2.65
CA THR A 36 -7.01 4.05 3.32
C THR A 36 -5.83 3.61 2.47
N ARG A 37 -5.79 4.06 1.23
CA ARG A 37 -4.72 3.76 0.26
C ARG A 37 -4.51 4.98 -0.64
N TRP A 38 -3.27 5.17 -1.04
CA TRP A 38 -2.87 6.27 -1.91
C TRP A 38 -3.09 5.97 -3.39
N GLY A 39 -2.86 4.72 -3.76
CA GLY A 39 -3.05 4.20 -5.11
C GLY A 39 -3.52 2.76 -5.12
N LEU A 40 -3.85 2.26 -6.30
CA LEU A 40 -4.18 0.86 -6.58
C LEU A 40 -3.92 0.58 -8.05
N CYS A 41 -3.13 -0.43 -8.34
CA CYS A 41 -3.01 -1.01 -9.67
C CYS A 41 -3.79 -2.33 -9.74
N ARG A 42 -4.65 -2.47 -10.75
CA ARG A 42 -5.39 -3.69 -11.06
C ARG A 42 -5.05 -4.15 -12.47
N LYS A 43 -4.71 -5.43 -12.63
CA LYS A 43 -4.60 -6.08 -13.93
C LYS A 43 -5.96 -6.68 -14.29
N ASN A 44 -6.48 -6.33 -15.47
CA ASN A 44 -7.73 -6.85 -16.01
C ASN A 44 -7.50 -8.19 -16.72
N ARG A 45 -8.60 -8.91 -17.01
CA ARG A 45 -8.54 -10.22 -17.72
C ARG A 45 -8.01 -10.12 -19.15
N ASP A 46 -8.22 -8.96 -19.80
CA ASP A 46 -7.74 -8.65 -21.14
C ASP A 46 -6.27 -8.21 -21.20
N GLY A 47 -5.56 -8.25 -20.05
CA GLY A 47 -4.17 -7.85 -19.92
C GLY A 47 -3.95 -6.34 -19.75
N SER A 48 -4.98 -5.49 -19.82
CA SER A 48 -4.89 -4.07 -19.52
C SER A 48 -4.73 -3.80 -18.03
N TYR A 49 -4.31 -2.58 -17.68
CA TYR A 49 -4.15 -2.13 -16.31
C TYR A 49 -5.00 -0.91 -16.02
N GLN A 50 -5.62 -0.90 -14.84
CA GLN A 50 -6.34 0.23 -14.28
C GLN A 50 -5.59 0.72 -13.03
N ILE A 51 -5.16 1.98 -13.06
CA ILE A 51 -4.50 2.62 -11.91
C ILE A 51 -5.46 3.65 -11.33
N GLN A 52 -5.77 3.51 -10.05
CA GLN A 52 -6.55 4.47 -9.29
C GLN A 52 -5.63 5.27 -8.36
N ILE A 53 -5.77 6.59 -8.37
CA ILE A 53 -5.05 7.51 -7.50
C ILE A 53 -6.05 8.16 -6.53
N ALA A 54 -5.72 8.22 -5.25
CA ALA A 54 -6.59 8.85 -4.25
C ALA A 54 -6.74 10.35 -4.53
N GLY A 55 -7.99 10.86 -4.55
CA GLY A 55 -8.28 12.25 -4.84
C GLY A 55 -7.54 13.24 -3.95
N ILE A 56 -7.37 12.90 -2.67
CA ILE A 56 -6.62 13.74 -1.71
C ILE A 56 -5.18 14.05 -2.15
N LEU A 57 -4.51 13.14 -2.88
CA LEU A 57 -3.16 13.40 -3.40
C LEU A 57 -3.12 14.60 -4.36
N LEU A 58 -4.21 14.80 -5.11
CA LEU A 58 -4.31 15.86 -6.10
C LEU A 58 -4.94 17.15 -5.53
N GLU A 59 -5.84 17.01 -4.57
CA GLU A 59 -6.65 18.08 -4.01
C GLU A 59 -5.95 18.81 -2.85
N ASP A 60 -5.21 18.09 -2.00
CA ASP A 60 -4.56 18.67 -0.82
C ASP A 60 -3.23 19.37 -1.19
N ASN A 61 -3.15 20.67 -0.92
CA ASN A 61 -1.96 21.47 -1.24
C ASN A 61 -0.76 21.18 -0.33
N ARG A 62 -0.97 20.54 0.83
CA ARG A 62 0.12 20.10 1.72
C ARG A 62 0.91 18.92 1.12
N ILE A 63 0.29 18.16 0.24
CA ILE A 63 0.94 17.05 -0.47
C ILE A 63 1.71 17.63 -1.65
N SER A 64 3.01 17.38 -1.72
CA SER A 64 3.85 17.84 -2.82
C SER A 64 3.56 17.09 -4.13
N GLU A 65 3.90 17.68 -5.27
CA GLU A 65 3.84 16.98 -6.57
C GLU A 65 4.77 15.76 -6.57
N LYS A 66 5.93 15.85 -5.92
CA LYS A 66 6.87 14.75 -5.74
C LYS A 66 6.19 13.55 -5.06
N SER A 67 5.47 13.77 -3.95
CA SER A 67 4.71 12.73 -3.25
C SER A 67 3.60 12.10 -4.12
N CYS A 68 2.99 12.89 -5.02
CA CYS A 68 2.04 12.37 -6.00
C CYS A 68 2.73 11.49 -7.04
N LYS A 69 3.86 11.95 -7.61
CA LYS A 69 4.66 11.19 -8.57
C LYS A 69 5.17 9.89 -7.98
N GLU A 70 5.66 9.89 -6.74
CA GLU A 70 6.07 8.68 -6.03
C GLU A 70 4.95 7.63 -5.98
N THR A 71 3.72 8.07 -5.72
CA THR A 71 2.56 7.17 -5.73
C THR A 71 2.21 6.68 -7.14
N ILE A 72 2.22 7.57 -8.12
CA ILE A 72 1.92 7.22 -9.52
C ILE A 72 2.96 6.21 -10.03
N ILE A 73 4.25 6.47 -9.78
CA ILE A 73 5.33 5.56 -10.18
C ILE A 73 5.21 4.21 -9.44
N HIS A 74 4.89 4.21 -8.14
CA HIS A 74 4.63 2.99 -7.38
C HIS A 74 3.60 2.09 -8.09
N GLU A 75 2.49 2.66 -8.52
CA GLU A 75 1.43 1.92 -9.22
C GLU A 75 1.83 1.57 -10.66
N LEU A 76 2.58 2.43 -11.35
CA LEU A 76 3.15 2.11 -12.68
C LEU A 76 4.08 0.90 -12.62
N LEU A 77 4.93 0.80 -11.61
CA LEU A 77 5.83 -0.34 -11.44
C LEU A 77 5.06 -1.67 -11.27
N HIS A 78 3.82 -1.65 -10.78
CA HIS A 78 2.98 -2.84 -10.74
C HIS A 78 2.52 -3.32 -12.13
N THR A 79 2.59 -2.47 -13.16
CA THR A 79 2.27 -2.87 -14.53
C THR A 79 3.41 -3.61 -15.22
N CYS A 80 4.62 -3.58 -14.67
CA CYS A 80 5.78 -4.31 -15.19
C CYS A 80 5.60 -5.82 -14.98
N GLU A 81 6.17 -6.61 -15.87
CA GLU A 81 6.13 -8.06 -15.77
C GLU A 81 6.76 -8.58 -14.48
N GLY A 82 6.02 -9.42 -13.75
CA GLY A 82 6.46 -9.99 -12.47
C GLY A 82 6.43 -9.03 -11.27
N CYS A 83 5.92 -7.80 -11.44
CA CYS A 83 5.96 -6.74 -10.44
C CYS A 83 4.64 -6.52 -9.66
N MET A 84 3.65 -7.42 -9.76
CA MET A 84 2.38 -7.30 -8.99
C MET A 84 2.56 -7.38 -7.47
N LYS A 85 3.71 -7.84 -7.00
CA LYS A 85 4.09 -7.86 -5.58
C LYS A 85 5.28 -6.93 -5.35
N HIS A 86 5.40 -6.36 -4.14
CA HIS A 86 6.51 -5.49 -3.75
C HIS A 86 7.79 -6.29 -3.42
N THR A 87 8.18 -7.22 -4.29
CA THR A 87 9.36 -8.11 -4.10
C THR A 87 10.22 -8.14 -5.36
N GLY A 88 11.43 -8.67 -5.28
CA GLY A 88 12.30 -8.90 -6.44
C GLY A 88 12.45 -7.69 -7.34
N ARG A 89 12.03 -7.82 -8.61
CA ARG A 89 12.15 -6.81 -9.68
C ARG A 89 11.47 -5.48 -9.31
N TRP A 90 10.29 -5.51 -8.65
CA TRP A 90 9.62 -4.29 -8.21
C TRP A 90 10.52 -3.44 -7.30
N LYS A 91 11.17 -4.07 -6.31
CA LYS A 91 12.10 -3.37 -5.41
C LYS A 91 13.28 -2.78 -6.15
N GLN A 92 13.85 -3.53 -7.11
CA GLN A 92 14.97 -3.05 -7.92
C GLN A 92 14.59 -1.81 -8.73
N TYR A 93 13.39 -1.81 -9.34
CA TYR A 93 12.88 -0.67 -10.09
C TYR A 93 12.59 0.54 -9.18
N ALA A 94 11.95 0.33 -8.03
CA ALA A 94 11.73 1.40 -7.06
C ALA A 94 13.05 2.02 -6.58
N LEU A 95 14.07 1.22 -6.25
CA LEU A 95 15.39 1.70 -5.88
C LEU A 95 16.06 2.47 -7.04
N LYS A 96 15.93 2.00 -8.28
CA LYS A 96 16.46 2.70 -9.46
C LYS A 96 15.83 4.08 -9.62
N MET A 97 14.50 4.19 -9.50
CA MET A 97 13.79 5.47 -9.56
C MET A 97 14.19 6.39 -8.42
N ASN A 98 14.28 5.86 -7.19
CA ASN A 98 14.70 6.63 -6.01
C ASN A 98 16.10 7.23 -6.20
N ARG A 99 17.04 6.44 -6.71
CA ARG A 99 18.43 6.87 -6.92
C ARG A 99 18.55 7.94 -8.01
N LEU A 100 17.82 7.80 -9.12
CA LEU A 100 17.98 8.67 -10.30
C LEU A 100 17.18 9.97 -10.20
N TYR A 101 16.02 9.93 -9.56
CA TYR A 101 15.10 11.08 -9.47
C TYR A 101 14.95 11.62 -8.04
N GLY A 102 15.64 11.04 -7.07
CA GLY A 102 15.54 11.48 -5.67
C GLY A 102 14.20 11.17 -5.02
N TYR A 103 13.44 10.19 -5.53
CA TYR A 103 12.18 9.75 -4.95
C TYR A 103 12.37 8.91 -3.68
N ASP A 104 11.27 8.70 -2.92
CA ASP A 104 11.20 7.78 -1.78
C ASP A 104 10.07 6.76 -2.01
N ILE A 105 10.15 6.04 -3.12
CA ILE A 105 9.19 5.00 -3.49
C ILE A 105 9.44 3.77 -2.64
N LYS A 106 8.47 3.41 -1.82
CA LYS A 106 8.53 2.25 -0.93
C LYS A 106 7.18 1.54 -0.85
N ARG A 107 7.18 0.35 -0.26
CA ARG A 107 5.98 -0.50 -0.17
C ARG A 107 4.80 0.17 0.54
N VAL A 108 5.08 0.92 1.60
CA VAL A 108 4.06 1.58 2.43
C VAL A 108 4.54 2.98 2.76
N THR A 109 3.67 3.96 2.57
CA THR A 109 3.86 5.35 2.99
C THR A 109 2.75 5.77 3.93
N THR A 110 3.10 6.53 4.96
CA THR A 110 2.17 7.06 5.95
C THR A 110 1.63 8.42 5.51
N GLY A 111 0.58 8.91 6.18
CA GLY A 111 0.07 10.26 5.94
C GLY A 111 1.09 11.34 6.30
N VAL A 112 1.82 11.16 7.40
CA VAL A 112 2.87 12.08 7.85
C VAL A 112 3.95 12.24 6.78
N GLU A 113 4.45 11.15 6.20
CA GLU A 113 5.45 11.18 5.12
C GLU A 113 4.96 11.90 3.87
N LYS A 114 3.65 12.00 3.67
CA LYS A 114 3.03 12.75 2.56
C LYS A 114 2.58 14.17 2.96
N GLY A 115 2.91 14.61 4.19
CA GLY A 115 2.55 15.94 4.68
C GLY A 115 1.11 16.06 5.22
N VAL A 116 0.43 14.94 5.48
CA VAL A 116 -0.97 14.91 5.98
C VAL A 116 -1.06 14.07 7.24
N GLU A 117 -0.89 14.69 8.40
CA GLU A 117 -0.86 14.01 9.71
C GLU A 117 -2.15 13.24 10.02
N ASN A 118 -3.30 13.78 9.62
CA ASN A 118 -4.62 13.22 9.90
C ASN A 118 -5.18 12.32 8.80
N TYR A 119 -4.36 11.93 7.82
CA TYR A 119 -4.81 10.95 6.85
C TYR A 119 -4.99 9.60 7.55
N ARG A 120 -6.20 9.29 7.84
CA ARG A 120 -6.60 8.02 8.45
C ARG A 120 -6.43 6.89 7.43
N SER A 121 -5.23 6.32 7.36
CA SER A 121 -5.17 4.90 7.04
C SER A 121 -6.20 4.24 7.96
N SER A 122 -7.17 3.48 7.44
CA SER A 122 -8.32 3.00 8.22
C SER A 122 -7.87 2.49 9.59
N GLN A 123 -8.02 3.31 10.59
CA GLN A 123 -7.99 2.85 11.97
C GLN A 123 -9.33 2.14 12.23
N LEU A 124 -9.53 1.04 11.51
CA LEU A 124 -10.54 0.10 11.97
C LEU A 124 -10.16 -0.26 13.41
N PRO A 125 -11.08 -0.10 14.35
CA PRO A 125 -10.78 -0.45 15.73
C PRO A 125 -10.34 -1.92 15.79
N VAL A 126 -9.42 -2.19 16.69
CA VAL A 126 -9.03 -3.57 16.99
C VAL A 126 -10.29 -4.31 17.46
N LYS A 127 -10.65 -5.37 16.76
CA LYS A 127 -11.83 -6.20 17.09
C LYS A 127 -11.47 -7.46 17.85
N TYR A 128 -10.25 -7.95 17.67
CA TYR A 128 -9.82 -9.24 18.21
C TYR A 128 -8.42 -9.08 18.82
N MET A 129 -8.27 -9.60 20.02
CA MET A 129 -6.98 -9.75 20.71
C MET A 129 -6.78 -11.23 21.04
N PHE A 130 -5.61 -11.74 20.72
CA PHE A 130 -5.23 -13.10 21.04
C PHE A 130 -3.94 -13.08 21.84
N VAL A 131 -3.89 -13.88 22.89
CA VAL A 131 -2.73 -13.99 23.77
C VAL A 131 -2.29 -15.44 23.77
N CYS A 132 -1.01 -15.69 23.58
CA CYS A 132 -0.41 -16.99 23.77
C CYS A 132 -0.30 -17.27 25.27
N LYS A 133 -0.98 -18.30 25.77
CA LYS A 133 -0.95 -18.67 27.19
C LYS A 133 0.43 -19.15 27.66
N SER A 134 1.27 -19.61 26.72
CA SER A 134 2.59 -20.15 27.04
C SER A 134 3.65 -19.06 27.21
N CYS A 135 3.67 -18.04 26.32
CA CYS A 135 4.75 -17.03 26.32
C CYS A 135 4.28 -15.58 26.40
N GLY A 136 2.97 -15.34 26.54
CA GLY A 136 2.40 -14.00 26.63
C GLY A 136 2.40 -13.19 25.31
N ALA A 137 2.85 -13.75 24.19
CA ALA A 137 2.82 -13.04 22.90
C ALA A 137 1.39 -12.63 22.54
N VAL A 138 1.23 -11.38 22.07
CA VAL A 138 -0.09 -10.81 21.75
C VAL A 138 -0.21 -10.54 20.25
N ILE A 139 -1.36 -10.87 19.68
CA ILE A 139 -1.73 -10.58 18.29
C ILE A 139 -3.03 -9.79 18.27
N TYR A 140 -3.01 -8.64 17.63
CA TYR A 140 -4.21 -7.84 17.37
C TYR A 140 -4.70 -8.03 15.92
N ARG A 141 -6.02 -8.09 15.72
CA ARG A 141 -6.67 -8.14 14.42
C ARG A 141 -7.84 -7.18 14.36
N LYS A 142 -7.96 -6.46 13.24
CA LYS A 142 -9.01 -5.47 12.98
C LYS A 142 -10.19 -6.06 12.20
N ARG A 143 -9.97 -7.19 11.52
CA ARG A 143 -10.98 -7.88 10.69
C ARG A 143 -10.98 -9.36 10.99
N GLU A 144 -12.09 -10.00 10.66
CA GLU A 144 -12.15 -11.45 10.66
C GLU A 144 -11.23 -12.02 9.57
N SER A 145 -10.59 -13.15 9.88
CA SER A 145 -9.64 -13.85 9.00
C SER A 145 -9.66 -15.34 9.32
N ARG A 146 -9.03 -16.15 8.49
CA ARG A 146 -8.88 -17.59 8.76
C ARG A 146 -8.24 -17.84 10.12
N PHE A 147 -7.25 -17.04 10.51
CA PHE A 147 -6.65 -17.10 11.85
C PHE A 147 -7.66 -16.77 12.95
N THR A 148 -8.43 -15.68 12.86
CA THR A 148 -9.37 -15.29 13.93
C THR A 148 -10.49 -16.30 14.14
N ARG A 149 -10.87 -17.02 13.10
CA ARG A 149 -11.88 -18.09 13.17
C ARG A 149 -11.31 -19.38 13.77
N ASN A 150 -10.06 -19.72 13.42
CA ASN A 150 -9.45 -21.00 13.74
C ASN A 150 -8.17 -20.86 14.59
N TYR A 151 -8.07 -19.82 15.43
CA TYR A 151 -6.85 -19.47 16.17
C TYR A 151 -6.27 -20.60 17.02
N ARG A 152 -7.12 -21.52 17.47
CA ARG A 152 -6.70 -22.69 18.26
C ARG A 152 -5.82 -23.67 17.47
N ASN A 153 -5.94 -23.68 16.15
CA ASN A 153 -5.19 -24.55 15.23
C ASN A 153 -3.84 -23.94 14.80
N TYR A 154 -3.47 -22.78 15.35
CA TYR A 154 -2.24 -22.09 14.98
C TYR A 154 -1.23 -22.15 16.12
N ILE A 155 0.02 -22.43 15.76
CA ILE A 155 1.15 -22.37 16.68
C ILE A 155 1.63 -20.93 16.86
N CYS A 156 2.12 -20.61 18.04
CA CYS A 156 2.77 -19.34 18.33
C CYS A 156 4.17 -19.32 17.68
N THR A 157 4.43 -18.39 16.79
CA THR A 157 5.74 -18.27 16.11
C THR A 157 6.88 -17.89 17.05
N ARG A 158 6.57 -17.38 18.26
CA ARG A 158 7.57 -17.02 19.27
C ARG A 158 8.04 -18.22 20.12
N CYS A 159 7.13 -19.13 20.48
CA CYS A 159 7.44 -20.23 21.41
C CYS A 159 7.03 -21.61 20.89
N GLY A 160 6.47 -21.74 19.70
CA GLY A 160 6.04 -23.01 19.11
C GLY A 160 4.76 -23.63 19.70
N ALA A 161 4.20 -23.08 20.77
CA ALA A 161 3.03 -23.66 21.45
C ALA A 161 1.71 -23.36 20.70
N ALA A 162 0.80 -24.32 20.62
CA ALA A 162 -0.57 -24.15 20.14
C ALA A 162 -1.50 -23.71 21.30
N ALA A 163 -1.20 -22.57 21.91
CA ALA A 163 -1.83 -22.12 23.16
C ALA A 163 -2.49 -20.73 23.06
N TRP A 164 -3.02 -20.37 21.90
CA TRP A 164 -3.71 -19.10 21.72
C TRP A 164 -5.04 -19.05 22.46
N SER A 165 -5.30 -17.95 23.14
CA SER A 165 -6.61 -17.60 23.73
C SER A 165 -7.09 -16.26 23.17
N ARG A 166 -8.39 -16.16 22.89
CA ARG A 166 -9.04 -14.90 22.53
C ARG A 166 -9.42 -14.12 23.78
N ARG A 167 -9.11 -12.81 23.80
CA ARG A 167 -9.47 -11.87 24.87
C ARG A 167 -10.46 -10.83 24.35
N LYS A 168 -11.31 -10.28 25.21
CA LYS A 168 -12.09 -9.08 24.91
C LYS A 168 -11.11 -7.92 24.70
N VAL A 169 -11.40 -7.09 23.70
CA VAL A 169 -10.69 -5.82 23.51
C VAL A 169 -11.45 -4.77 24.31
N GLU A 170 -10.84 -4.27 25.38
CA GLU A 170 -11.38 -3.14 26.11
C GLU A 170 -11.27 -1.91 25.20
N ARG A 171 -12.39 -1.23 24.98
CA ARG A 171 -12.40 0.05 24.27
C ARG A 171 -11.96 1.09 25.31
N THR A 172 -10.76 1.59 25.17
CA THR A 172 -10.43 2.90 25.74
C THR A 172 -11.22 3.95 24.98
N GLU A 173 -12.13 4.62 25.65
CA GLU A 173 -12.89 5.77 25.15
C GLU A 173 -11.95 6.93 24.79
#